data_6d4ca0353204fa1ab2d0a9ce2fe0081e
#
_entry.id   6d4ca0353204fa1ab2d0a9ce2fe0081e
#
_cell.length_a   1.000
_cell.length_b   1.000
_cell.length_c   1.000
_cell.angle_alpha   90.00
_cell.angle_beta   90.00
_cell.angle_gamma   90.00
#
_symmetry.space_group_name_H-M   'P 1'
#
loop_
_entity.id
_entity.type
_entity.pdbx_description
1 polymer ?
#
loop_
_entity_poly.entity_id
_entity_poly.type
_entity_poly.pdbx_seq_one_letter_code
_entity_poly.pdbx_strand_id
1 'polypeptide(L)'
;MKLLVIGAGMMGSSAAYDMARCARVDSVTLADADAKRAKAAAKFINKMVPGKKVTATEIDASSKRDAVKRMLGHDGTLSAVPYFYNLGLAEAAVDAKNHFADLGGNNTVVRKELALDRKAAKKGIGLAPDCGLSPGMASVLGGELMRRVGGKADALKIYVGGLLQGPKPPFDYQLVFSVEGLINEYAEPARILRNGKLITIEPLTEIEEFKIPGFSKLEAFHTSGGTSTMPETFGKNIGECFEKTLRYPGHVQMIRSLYDLGLFSKEKRKIGKVEIAPRALMSDLMVEKFGGNEPDVTVMRVEAHCDGHVAAFTMIDKYDPATKQTSMMRTTAWPASVVLQMMVNGEITKRGSVFQERDVPAQQFLNEMSARGVELSYSME
;
A
#
# COMPACT_ATOMS: atom_id res chain seq x y z
N MET A 1 -14.48 -8.10 -17.47
CA MET A 1 -14.56 -7.92 -16.00
C MET A 1 -15.27 -6.62 -15.69
N LYS A 2 -16.18 -6.63 -14.72
CA LYS A 2 -16.81 -5.44 -14.14
C LYS A 2 -16.21 -5.20 -12.75
N LEU A 3 -15.54 -4.06 -12.55
CA LEU A 3 -14.81 -3.80 -11.32
C LEU A 3 -15.39 -2.58 -10.59
N LEU A 4 -15.35 -2.62 -9.26
CA LEU A 4 -15.72 -1.51 -8.37
C LEU A 4 -14.48 -0.99 -7.66
N VAL A 5 -14.31 0.32 -7.62
CA VAL A 5 -13.31 1.00 -6.78
C VAL A 5 -14.04 1.87 -5.78
N ILE A 6 -13.79 1.68 -4.50
CA ILE A 6 -14.36 2.46 -3.40
C ILE A 6 -13.31 3.44 -2.89
N GLY A 7 -13.61 4.74 -2.99
CA GLY A 7 -12.71 5.86 -2.74
C GLY A 7 -12.23 6.48 -4.05
N ALA A 8 -12.60 7.74 -4.31
CA ALA A 8 -12.19 8.51 -5.48
C ALA A 8 -11.08 9.55 -5.15
N GLY A 9 -10.26 9.24 -4.14
CA GLY A 9 -9.02 9.96 -3.83
C GLY A 9 -7.90 9.62 -4.84
N MET A 10 -6.66 10.03 -4.53
CA MET A 10 -5.49 9.79 -5.39
C MET A 10 -5.36 8.31 -5.78
N MET A 11 -5.31 7.41 -4.79
CA MET A 11 -5.07 5.97 -5.05
C MET A 11 -6.24 5.32 -5.80
N GLY A 12 -7.49 5.58 -5.38
CA GLY A 12 -8.66 4.99 -6.05
C GLY A 12 -8.85 5.49 -7.47
N SER A 13 -8.59 6.78 -7.74
CA SER A 13 -8.63 7.31 -9.10
C SER A 13 -7.53 6.70 -9.98
N SER A 14 -6.34 6.48 -9.43
CA SER A 14 -5.23 5.82 -10.13
C SER A 14 -5.53 4.34 -10.41
N ALA A 15 -6.10 3.62 -9.46
CA ALA A 15 -6.55 2.24 -9.67
C ALA A 15 -7.63 2.14 -10.75
N ALA A 16 -8.64 3.02 -10.70
CA ALA A 16 -9.70 3.08 -11.71
C ALA A 16 -9.16 3.41 -13.10
N TYR A 17 -8.15 4.30 -13.19
CA TYR A 17 -7.43 4.58 -14.43
C TYR A 17 -6.72 3.33 -14.96
N ASP A 18 -5.96 2.63 -14.13
CA ASP A 18 -5.26 1.41 -14.52
C ASP A 18 -6.22 0.32 -15.00
N MET A 19 -7.28 0.07 -14.25
CA MET A 19 -8.33 -0.88 -14.63
C MET A 19 -8.98 -0.52 -15.96
N ALA A 20 -9.33 0.76 -16.17
CA ALA A 20 -10.03 1.21 -17.36
C ALA A 20 -9.22 1.06 -18.66
N ARG A 21 -7.88 1.19 -18.58
CA ARG A 21 -7.01 0.98 -19.76
C ARG A 21 -6.78 -0.49 -20.12
N CYS A 22 -7.10 -1.42 -19.21
CA CYS A 22 -6.97 -2.84 -19.48
C CYS A 22 -8.06 -3.31 -20.45
N ALA A 23 -7.65 -4.04 -21.51
CA ALA A 23 -8.59 -4.56 -22.53
C ALA A 23 -9.56 -5.59 -21.93
N ARG A 24 -9.16 -6.35 -20.91
CA ARG A 24 -9.98 -7.37 -20.24
C ARG A 24 -11.05 -6.78 -19.30
N VAL A 25 -11.02 -5.46 -19.03
CA VAL A 25 -12.00 -4.78 -18.19
C VAL A 25 -13.07 -4.13 -19.06
N ASP A 26 -14.33 -4.50 -18.85
CA ASP A 26 -15.48 -3.99 -19.57
C ASP A 26 -15.95 -2.64 -18.99
N SER A 27 -16.00 -2.56 -17.66
CA SER A 27 -16.44 -1.36 -16.94
C SER A 27 -15.81 -1.25 -15.56
N VAL A 28 -15.65 -0.01 -15.10
CA VAL A 28 -15.20 0.36 -13.75
C VAL A 28 -16.25 1.28 -13.15
N THR A 29 -16.75 0.95 -11.97
CA THR A 29 -17.55 1.87 -11.16
C THR A 29 -16.67 2.49 -10.11
N LEU A 30 -16.53 3.82 -10.11
CA LEU A 30 -15.79 4.58 -9.10
C LEU A 30 -16.78 5.15 -8.09
N ALA A 31 -16.70 4.70 -6.84
CA ALA A 31 -17.64 5.07 -5.77
C ALA A 31 -16.92 5.91 -4.69
N ASP A 32 -17.58 6.94 -4.19
CA ASP A 32 -17.07 7.78 -3.11
C ASP A 32 -18.24 8.35 -2.29
N ALA A 33 -18.02 8.71 -1.03
CA ALA A 33 -19.01 9.40 -0.22
C ALA A 33 -19.34 10.79 -0.80
N ASP A 34 -18.38 11.40 -1.50
CA ASP A 34 -18.59 12.61 -2.29
C ASP A 34 -18.84 12.24 -3.77
N ALA A 35 -20.11 12.20 -4.14
CA ALA A 35 -20.53 11.93 -5.52
C ALA A 35 -19.95 12.93 -6.55
N LYS A 36 -19.64 14.17 -6.15
CA LYS A 36 -19.04 15.16 -7.06
C LYS A 36 -17.58 14.79 -7.34
N ARG A 37 -16.83 14.37 -6.31
CA ARG A 37 -15.46 13.88 -6.45
C ARG A 37 -15.41 12.66 -7.38
N ALA A 38 -16.27 11.65 -7.14
CA ALA A 38 -16.33 10.48 -7.98
C ALA A 38 -16.65 10.82 -9.45
N LYS A 39 -17.60 11.71 -9.71
CA LYS A 39 -17.95 12.18 -11.06
C LYS A 39 -16.80 12.94 -11.74
N ALA A 40 -16.12 13.81 -11.01
CA ALA A 40 -14.97 14.55 -11.54
C ALA A 40 -13.82 13.62 -11.93
N ALA A 41 -13.48 12.66 -11.07
CA ALA A 41 -12.45 11.66 -11.34
C ALA A 41 -12.83 10.76 -12.53
N ALA A 42 -14.03 10.22 -12.58
CA ALA A 42 -14.49 9.40 -13.69
C ALA A 42 -14.46 10.18 -15.02
N LYS A 43 -14.88 11.46 -15.02
CA LYS A 43 -14.80 12.33 -16.21
C LYS A 43 -13.35 12.55 -16.66
N PHE A 44 -12.45 12.75 -15.72
CA PHE A 44 -11.03 12.93 -16.02
C PHE A 44 -10.43 11.65 -16.62
N ILE A 45 -10.67 10.48 -16.01
CA ILE A 45 -10.17 9.19 -16.48
C ILE A 45 -10.70 8.89 -17.90
N ASN A 46 -11.98 9.09 -18.14
CA ASN A 46 -12.63 8.84 -19.43
C ASN A 46 -12.13 9.76 -20.56
N LYS A 47 -11.41 10.86 -20.24
CA LYS A 47 -10.71 11.68 -21.24
C LYS A 47 -9.34 11.10 -21.63
N MET A 48 -8.75 10.32 -20.72
CA MET A 48 -7.41 9.77 -20.87
C MET A 48 -7.40 8.35 -21.44
N VAL A 49 -8.48 7.60 -21.23
CA VAL A 49 -8.60 6.22 -21.70
C VAL A 49 -9.72 6.07 -22.73
N PRO A 50 -9.53 5.26 -23.79
CA PRO A 50 -10.57 5.01 -24.76
C PRO A 50 -11.74 4.22 -24.17
N GLY A 51 -12.93 4.35 -24.78
CA GLY A 51 -14.09 3.49 -24.47
C GLY A 51 -15.00 3.99 -23.34
N LYS A 52 -14.65 5.07 -22.64
CA LYS A 52 -15.46 5.68 -21.55
C LYS A 52 -15.98 4.65 -20.53
N LYS A 53 -15.10 3.78 -20.09
CA LYS A 53 -15.44 2.62 -19.24
C LYS A 53 -15.76 2.97 -17.78
N VAL A 54 -15.46 4.20 -17.31
CA VAL A 54 -15.58 4.58 -15.90
C VAL A 54 -16.90 5.31 -15.67
N THR A 55 -17.70 4.76 -14.76
CA THR A 55 -18.91 5.40 -14.21
C THR A 55 -18.69 5.81 -12.77
N ALA A 56 -19.52 6.73 -12.27
CA ALA A 56 -19.42 7.22 -10.89
C ALA A 56 -20.70 6.97 -10.11
N THR A 57 -20.56 6.65 -8.83
CA THR A 57 -21.68 6.50 -7.90
C THR A 57 -21.31 7.01 -6.50
N GLU A 58 -22.32 7.25 -5.68
CA GLU A 58 -22.16 7.53 -4.27
C GLU A 58 -22.17 6.22 -3.47
N ILE A 59 -21.41 6.17 -2.37
CA ILE A 59 -21.41 5.04 -1.43
C ILE A 59 -21.15 5.54 0.00
N ASP A 60 -21.88 4.99 0.93
CA ASP A 60 -21.51 5.05 2.35
C ASP A 60 -20.69 3.80 2.71
N ALA A 61 -19.36 3.96 2.76
CA ALA A 61 -18.43 2.87 3.10
C ALA A 61 -18.58 2.37 4.55
N SER A 62 -19.25 3.11 5.43
CA SER A 62 -19.57 2.68 6.80
C SER A 62 -20.79 1.76 6.86
N SER A 63 -21.62 1.79 5.83
CA SER A 63 -22.83 0.98 5.71
C SER A 63 -22.56 -0.32 4.98
N LYS A 64 -22.45 -1.43 5.72
CA LYS A 64 -22.31 -2.77 5.12
C LYS A 64 -23.42 -3.06 4.10
N ARG A 65 -24.66 -2.64 4.37
CA ARG A 65 -25.80 -2.84 3.46
C ARG A 65 -25.61 -2.10 2.13
N ASP A 66 -25.13 -0.85 2.17
CA ASP A 66 -24.87 -0.09 0.95
C ASP A 66 -23.68 -0.68 0.19
N ALA A 67 -22.61 -1.07 0.89
CA ALA A 67 -21.46 -1.74 0.29
C ALA A 67 -21.84 -3.02 -0.44
N VAL A 68 -22.63 -3.92 0.17
CA VAL A 68 -23.15 -5.13 -0.49
C VAL A 68 -23.94 -4.77 -1.75
N LYS A 69 -24.85 -3.79 -1.66
CA LYS A 69 -25.65 -3.34 -2.80
C LYS A 69 -24.79 -2.86 -3.97
N ARG A 70 -23.70 -2.12 -3.68
CA ARG A 70 -22.78 -1.61 -4.71
C ARG A 70 -21.87 -2.70 -5.29
N MET A 71 -21.49 -3.70 -4.49
CA MET A 71 -20.66 -4.81 -4.93
C MET A 71 -21.42 -5.81 -5.83
N LEU A 72 -22.74 -5.94 -5.65
CA LEU A 72 -23.58 -6.81 -6.48
C LEU A 72 -23.49 -6.45 -7.97
N GLY A 73 -23.22 -7.45 -8.81
CA GLY A 73 -23.05 -7.29 -10.26
C GLY A 73 -21.64 -6.87 -10.71
N HIS A 74 -20.69 -6.73 -9.78
CA HIS A 74 -19.27 -6.59 -10.07
C HIS A 74 -18.54 -7.91 -9.77
N ASP A 75 -17.45 -8.16 -10.48
CA ASP A 75 -16.60 -9.36 -10.31
C ASP A 75 -15.59 -9.17 -9.17
N GLY A 76 -15.17 -7.93 -8.92
CA GLY A 76 -14.20 -7.60 -7.89
C GLY A 76 -14.27 -6.15 -7.45
N THR A 77 -13.86 -5.90 -6.21
CA THR A 77 -13.84 -4.58 -5.56
C THR A 77 -12.46 -4.28 -5.00
N LEU A 78 -11.96 -3.06 -5.28
CA LEU A 78 -10.79 -2.48 -4.64
C LEU A 78 -11.24 -1.39 -3.66
N SER A 79 -10.82 -1.51 -2.39
CA SER A 79 -10.97 -0.47 -1.39
C SER A 79 -9.75 0.46 -1.37
N ALA A 80 -9.98 1.75 -1.60
CA ALA A 80 -9.00 2.82 -1.50
C ALA A 80 -9.49 3.94 -0.55
N VAL A 81 -10.25 3.54 0.48
CA VAL A 81 -10.69 4.40 1.59
C VAL A 81 -9.84 4.16 2.84
N PRO A 82 -9.97 4.99 3.90
CA PRO A 82 -9.23 4.77 5.14
C PRO A 82 -9.42 3.36 5.71
N TYR A 83 -8.35 2.77 6.21
CA TYR A 83 -8.22 1.37 6.63
C TYR A 83 -9.31 0.87 7.59
N PHE A 84 -9.87 1.76 8.42
CA PHE A 84 -10.89 1.39 9.41
C PHE A 84 -12.23 0.99 8.79
N TYR A 85 -12.45 1.21 7.49
CA TYR A 85 -13.60 0.70 6.75
C TYR A 85 -13.36 -0.70 6.15
N ASN A 86 -12.10 -1.11 5.95
CA ASN A 86 -11.75 -2.29 5.17
C ASN A 86 -12.39 -3.58 5.69
N LEU A 87 -12.37 -3.82 7.02
CA LEU A 87 -13.02 -5.03 7.58
C LEU A 87 -14.52 -5.11 7.21
N GLY A 88 -15.27 -4.01 7.36
CA GLY A 88 -16.68 -3.97 7.00
C GLY A 88 -16.92 -4.18 5.50
N LEU A 89 -16.03 -3.64 4.66
CA LEU A 89 -16.06 -3.82 3.21
C LEU A 89 -15.68 -5.26 2.80
N ALA A 90 -14.68 -5.88 3.45
CA ALA A 90 -14.33 -7.28 3.23
C ALA A 90 -15.48 -8.23 3.61
N GLU A 91 -16.16 -7.98 4.74
CA GLU A 91 -17.36 -8.71 5.11
C GLU A 91 -18.50 -8.53 4.09
N ALA A 92 -18.68 -7.30 3.57
CA ALA A 92 -19.66 -7.02 2.52
C ALA A 92 -19.32 -7.77 1.22
N ALA A 93 -18.04 -7.86 0.86
CA ALA A 93 -17.56 -8.61 -0.29
C ALA A 93 -17.86 -10.12 -0.16
N VAL A 94 -17.68 -10.70 1.04
CA VAL A 94 -18.08 -12.09 1.33
C VAL A 94 -19.59 -12.29 1.10
N ASP A 95 -20.42 -11.37 1.58
CA ASP A 95 -21.88 -11.45 1.42
C ASP A 95 -22.30 -11.28 -0.04
N ALA A 96 -21.65 -10.39 -0.78
CA ALA A 96 -21.89 -10.13 -2.20
C ALA A 96 -21.26 -11.18 -3.15
N LYS A 97 -20.43 -12.11 -2.65
CA LYS A 97 -19.62 -13.06 -3.43
C LYS A 97 -18.70 -12.34 -4.44
N ASN A 98 -18.01 -11.31 -3.97
CA ASN A 98 -17.21 -10.42 -4.77
C ASN A 98 -15.74 -10.53 -4.35
N HIS A 99 -14.79 -10.67 -5.28
CA HIS A 99 -13.37 -10.62 -4.96
C HIS A 99 -13.01 -9.27 -4.36
N PHE A 100 -12.15 -9.24 -3.37
CA PHE A 100 -11.84 -8.01 -2.65
C PHE A 100 -10.34 -7.82 -2.46
N ALA A 101 -9.87 -6.61 -2.70
CA ALA A 101 -8.52 -6.16 -2.36
C ALA A 101 -8.59 -4.78 -1.70
N ASP A 102 -7.59 -4.44 -0.89
CA ASP A 102 -7.43 -3.13 -0.29
C ASP A 102 -5.96 -2.71 -0.22
N LEU A 103 -5.71 -1.48 0.19
CA LEU A 103 -4.38 -0.90 0.28
C LEU A 103 -3.76 -1.01 1.69
N GLY A 104 -4.46 -1.65 2.62
CA GLY A 104 -3.99 -1.85 3.98
C GLY A 104 -4.02 -0.61 4.86
N GLY A 105 -3.03 -0.51 5.75
CA GLY A 105 -2.81 0.63 6.63
C GLY A 105 -2.93 0.35 8.13
N ASN A 106 -3.30 -0.87 8.54
CA ASN A 106 -3.31 -1.25 9.96
C ASN A 106 -3.29 -2.77 10.16
N ASN A 107 -2.26 -3.29 10.81
CA ASN A 107 -2.06 -4.72 11.05
C ASN A 107 -3.23 -5.41 11.78
N THR A 108 -3.90 -4.73 12.71
CA THR A 108 -5.03 -5.31 13.45
C THR A 108 -6.24 -5.51 12.56
N VAL A 109 -6.51 -4.58 11.64
CA VAL A 109 -7.59 -4.69 10.65
C VAL A 109 -7.29 -5.83 9.69
N VAL A 110 -6.09 -5.86 9.12
CA VAL A 110 -5.62 -6.92 8.20
C VAL A 110 -5.78 -8.32 8.80
N ARG A 111 -5.42 -8.51 10.08
CA ARG A 111 -5.62 -9.80 10.74
C ARG A 111 -7.08 -10.21 10.86
N LYS A 112 -7.97 -9.25 11.09
CA LYS A 112 -9.43 -9.51 11.13
C LYS A 112 -9.97 -9.88 9.75
N GLU A 113 -9.46 -9.24 8.69
CA GLU A 113 -9.79 -9.58 7.30
C GLU A 113 -9.29 -10.98 6.94
N LEU A 114 -8.05 -11.32 7.28
CA LEU A 114 -7.50 -12.67 7.09
C LEU A 114 -8.28 -13.75 7.86
N ALA A 115 -8.89 -13.42 9.01
CA ALA A 115 -9.74 -14.34 9.75
C ALA A 115 -11.07 -14.69 9.02
N LEU A 116 -11.42 -13.95 7.96
CA LEU A 116 -12.56 -14.29 7.10
C LEU A 116 -12.28 -15.43 6.11
N ASP A 117 -11.06 -16.00 6.09
CA ASP A 117 -10.57 -17.02 5.16
C ASP A 117 -11.62 -18.09 4.82
N ARG A 118 -12.10 -18.83 5.84
CA ARG A 118 -13.07 -19.93 5.64
C ARG A 118 -14.40 -19.45 5.04
N LYS A 119 -14.86 -18.25 5.43
CA LYS A 119 -16.11 -17.68 4.92
C LYS A 119 -15.96 -17.29 3.45
N ALA A 120 -14.86 -16.63 3.10
CA ALA A 120 -14.55 -16.23 1.73
C ALA A 120 -14.32 -17.44 0.82
N ALA A 121 -13.55 -18.44 1.27
CA ALA A 121 -13.32 -19.68 0.54
C ALA A 121 -14.64 -20.41 0.24
N LYS A 122 -15.55 -20.52 1.21
CA LYS A 122 -16.90 -21.13 1.01
C LYS A 122 -17.74 -20.37 -0.01
N LYS A 123 -17.50 -19.07 -0.21
CA LYS A 123 -18.18 -18.24 -1.21
C LYS A 123 -17.47 -18.23 -2.56
N GLY A 124 -16.30 -18.88 -2.68
CA GLY A 124 -15.51 -18.97 -3.90
C GLY A 124 -14.77 -17.68 -4.27
N ILE A 125 -14.56 -16.78 -3.32
CA ILE A 125 -13.87 -15.49 -3.54
C ILE A 125 -12.51 -15.45 -2.87
N GLY A 126 -11.61 -14.57 -3.35
CA GLY A 126 -10.36 -14.19 -2.71
C GLY A 126 -10.49 -12.85 -1.99
N LEU A 127 -9.87 -12.75 -0.82
CA LEU A 127 -9.69 -11.53 -0.05
C LEU A 127 -8.18 -11.25 0.04
N ALA A 128 -7.73 -10.15 -0.52
CA ALA A 128 -6.32 -9.75 -0.56
C ALA A 128 -6.14 -8.38 0.13
N PRO A 129 -5.98 -8.36 1.46
CA PRO A 129 -5.63 -7.13 2.17
C PRO A 129 -4.18 -6.71 1.89
N ASP A 130 -3.81 -5.46 2.20
CA ASP A 130 -2.43 -4.98 2.10
C ASP A 130 -1.82 -5.05 0.68
N CYS A 131 -2.57 -4.77 -0.38
CA CYS A 131 -2.12 -4.86 -1.78
C CYS A 131 -1.46 -3.59 -2.32
N GLY A 132 -0.87 -2.74 -1.47
CA GLY A 132 -0.23 -1.49 -1.89
C GLY A 132 1.19 -1.66 -2.42
N LEU A 133 2.05 -0.69 -2.07
CA LEU A 133 3.48 -0.69 -2.40
C LEU A 133 4.26 -1.55 -1.39
N SER A 134 4.25 -1.15 -0.14
CA SER A 134 4.81 -1.86 1.01
C SER A 134 3.92 -1.58 2.22
N PRO A 135 3.11 -2.55 2.59
CA PRO A 135 2.98 -3.92 2.05
C PRO A 135 2.25 -3.99 0.69
N GLY A 136 2.39 -5.14 0.03
CA GLY A 136 1.77 -5.49 -1.24
C GLY A 136 2.79 -5.87 -2.30
N MET A 137 3.22 -4.95 -3.17
CA MET A 137 4.25 -5.24 -4.17
C MET A 137 5.53 -5.76 -3.52
N ALA A 138 6.00 -5.14 -2.43
CA ALA A 138 7.17 -5.63 -1.68
C ALA A 138 6.99 -7.06 -1.18
N SER A 139 5.76 -7.44 -0.79
CA SER A 139 5.46 -8.80 -0.33
C SER A 139 5.56 -9.81 -1.48
N VAL A 140 5.03 -9.50 -2.67
CA VAL A 140 5.18 -10.35 -3.87
C VAL A 140 6.65 -10.55 -4.22
N LEU A 141 7.45 -9.47 -4.19
CA LEU A 141 8.88 -9.51 -4.47
C LEU A 141 9.64 -10.30 -3.41
N GLY A 142 9.31 -10.12 -2.13
CA GLY A 142 9.88 -10.91 -1.03
C GLY A 142 9.62 -12.40 -1.20
N GLY A 143 8.39 -12.77 -1.57
CA GLY A 143 8.03 -14.16 -1.88
C GLY A 143 8.82 -14.74 -3.04
N GLU A 144 9.00 -13.97 -4.12
CA GLU A 144 9.80 -14.37 -5.27
C GLU A 144 11.29 -14.51 -4.93
N LEU A 145 11.86 -13.59 -4.15
CA LEU A 145 13.24 -13.70 -3.69
C LEU A 145 13.44 -14.95 -2.83
N MET A 146 12.55 -15.21 -1.87
CA MET A 146 12.61 -16.42 -1.05
C MET A 146 12.58 -17.69 -1.93
N ARG A 147 11.74 -17.72 -2.98
CA ARG A 147 11.70 -18.82 -3.93
C ARG A 147 13.03 -18.99 -4.69
N ARG A 148 13.64 -17.87 -5.13
CA ARG A 148 14.91 -17.88 -5.88
C ARG A 148 16.10 -18.35 -5.04
N VAL A 149 16.12 -18.04 -3.75
CA VAL A 149 17.18 -18.47 -2.82
C VAL A 149 16.90 -19.82 -2.17
N GLY A 150 15.97 -20.63 -2.72
CA GLY A 150 15.69 -21.98 -2.22
C GLY A 150 14.84 -22.06 -0.94
N GLY A 151 14.13 -21.00 -0.60
CA GLY A 151 13.16 -20.96 0.50
C GLY A 151 13.75 -20.72 1.90
N LYS A 152 15.06 -20.48 2.01
CA LYS A 152 15.75 -20.12 3.26
C LYS A 152 16.67 -18.92 3.01
N ALA A 153 16.76 -18.02 3.96
CA ALA A 153 17.63 -16.87 3.92
C ALA A 153 18.04 -16.44 5.33
N ASP A 154 19.16 -15.73 5.45
CA ASP A 154 19.57 -15.10 6.71
C ASP A 154 18.64 -13.94 7.05
N ALA A 155 18.30 -13.14 6.02
CA ALA A 155 17.45 -11.98 6.17
C ALA A 155 16.62 -11.68 4.92
N LEU A 156 15.41 -11.14 5.14
CA LEU A 156 14.58 -10.50 4.12
C LEU A 156 14.39 -9.02 4.52
N LYS A 157 14.98 -8.11 3.76
CA LYS A 157 15.01 -6.67 4.07
C LYS A 157 14.24 -5.89 3.01
N ILE A 158 13.44 -4.94 3.46
CA ILE A 158 12.66 -4.05 2.60
C ILE A 158 13.06 -2.63 2.90
N TYR A 159 13.39 -1.88 1.86
CA TYR A 159 13.65 -0.45 1.91
C TYR A 159 12.72 0.25 0.93
N VAL A 160 11.92 1.20 1.41
CA VAL A 160 10.92 1.88 0.57
C VAL A 160 10.82 3.35 0.93
N GLY A 161 10.70 4.23 -0.06
CA GLY A 161 10.52 5.67 0.17
C GLY A 161 9.74 6.35 -0.93
N GLY A 162 8.75 7.13 -0.52
CA GLY A 162 8.14 8.16 -1.36
C GLY A 162 8.85 9.48 -1.11
N LEU A 163 9.52 10.01 -2.13
CA LEU A 163 10.42 11.15 -2.05
C LEU A 163 10.02 12.24 -3.05
N LEU A 164 10.46 13.46 -2.83
CA LEU A 164 10.41 14.53 -3.83
C LEU A 164 11.56 14.37 -4.82
N GLN A 165 11.34 14.66 -6.12
CA GLN A 165 12.44 14.76 -7.08
C GLN A 165 13.33 15.98 -6.82
N GLY A 166 12.76 17.05 -6.23
CA GLY A 166 13.46 18.24 -5.79
C GLY A 166 13.16 18.51 -4.33
N PRO A 167 13.97 17.97 -3.38
CA PRO A 167 13.75 18.16 -1.95
C PRO A 167 13.72 19.64 -1.57
N LYS A 168 12.83 20.00 -0.61
CA LYS A 168 12.63 21.38 -0.13
C LYS A 168 12.73 21.42 1.39
N PRO A 169 13.75 22.09 1.94
CA PRO A 169 13.89 22.24 3.38
C PRO A 169 12.66 22.91 4.04
N PRO A 170 12.42 22.67 5.32
CA PRO A 170 13.28 21.90 6.24
C PRO A 170 13.02 20.40 6.21
N PHE A 171 11.87 19.91 5.77
CA PHE A 171 11.48 18.50 5.90
C PHE A 171 11.83 17.64 4.68
N ASP A 172 12.10 18.26 3.52
CA ASP A 172 12.37 17.58 2.25
C ASP A 172 11.32 16.52 1.89
N TYR A 173 10.06 16.80 2.26
CA TYR A 173 8.94 15.88 2.18
C TYR A 173 7.63 16.57 1.78
N GLN A 174 6.78 15.85 1.05
CA GLN A 174 5.37 16.17 0.85
C GLN A 174 4.50 14.92 1.08
N LEU A 175 3.22 15.12 1.35
CA LEU A 175 2.25 14.03 1.45
C LEU A 175 2.03 13.39 0.09
N VAL A 176 2.45 12.14 -0.05
CA VAL A 176 2.26 11.33 -1.25
C VAL A 176 1.12 10.32 -1.10
N PHE A 177 0.60 10.18 0.11
CA PHE A 177 -0.57 9.37 0.47
C PHE A 177 -1.29 9.99 1.68
N SER A 178 -2.22 9.26 2.35
CA SER A 178 -3.02 9.82 3.43
C SER A 178 -2.17 10.21 4.66
N VAL A 179 -2.47 11.36 5.25
CA VAL A 179 -1.79 11.83 6.47
C VAL A 179 -1.98 10.86 7.65
N GLU A 180 -3.15 10.22 7.75
CA GLU A 180 -3.42 9.21 8.79
C GLU A 180 -2.52 7.97 8.64
N GLY A 181 -2.29 7.52 7.40
CA GLY A 181 -1.34 6.45 7.10
C GLY A 181 0.08 6.84 7.49
N LEU A 182 0.52 8.04 7.10
CA LEU A 182 1.86 8.54 7.44
C LEU A 182 2.07 8.64 8.96
N ILE A 183 1.10 9.16 9.70
CA ILE A 183 1.21 9.25 11.16
C ILE A 183 1.21 7.84 11.79
N ASN A 184 0.47 6.87 11.25
CA ASN A 184 0.53 5.50 11.72
C ASN A 184 1.92 4.89 11.52
N GLU A 185 2.54 5.08 10.35
CA GLU A 185 3.91 4.63 10.10
C GLU A 185 4.90 5.17 11.13
N TYR A 186 4.76 6.45 11.52
CA TYR A 186 5.67 7.14 12.45
C TYR A 186 5.33 6.96 13.93
N ALA A 187 4.11 6.52 14.27
CA ALA A 187 3.64 6.47 15.66
C ALA A 187 3.36 5.05 16.18
N GLU A 188 3.03 4.12 15.30
CA GLU A 188 2.72 2.75 15.71
C GLU A 188 4.01 1.92 15.75
N PRO A 189 4.14 0.96 16.69
CA PRO A 189 5.31 0.09 16.77
C PRO A 189 5.51 -0.76 15.51
N ALA A 190 6.77 -0.87 15.08
CA ALA A 190 7.14 -1.72 13.95
C ALA A 190 7.23 -3.19 14.39
N ARG A 191 6.67 -4.09 13.59
CA ARG A 191 6.77 -5.54 13.80
C ARG A 191 7.84 -6.10 12.88
N ILE A 192 8.85 -6.72 13.47
CA ILE A 192 9.98 -7.30 12.74
C ILE A 192 10.27 -8.72 13.22
N LEU A 193 10.93 -9.50 12.40
CA LEU A 193 11.56 -10.74 12.82
C LEU A 193 13.03 -10.46 13.12
N ARG A 194 13.52 -10.86 14.28
CA ARG A 194 14.92 -10.75 14.68
C ARG A 194 15.36 -12.02 15.40
N ASN A 195 16.46 -12.62 14.93
CA ASN A 195 16.94 -13.92 15.43
C ASN A 195 15.84 -15.00 15.42
N GLY A 196 15.05 -15.05 14.35
CA GLY A 196 13.92 -15.98 14.21
C GLY A 196 12.73 -15.73 15.13
N LYS A 197 12.71 -14.62 15.88
CA LYS A 197 11.62 -14.25 16.80
C LYS A 197 10.90 -13.00 16.33
N LEU A 198 9.59 -13.07 16.34
CA LEU A 198 8.76 -11.89 16.09
C LEU A 198 8.83 -10.97 17.30
N ILE A 199 9.30 -9.74 17.09
CA ILE A 199 9.39 -8.70 18.11
C ILE A 199 8.74 -7.42 17.61
N THR A 200 8.51 -6.51 18.53
CA THR A 200 8.01 -5.16 18.27
C THR A 200 9.09 -4.16 18.69
N ILE A 201 9.37 -3.20 17.83
CA ILE A 201 10.34 -2.13 18.10
C ILE A 201 9.68 -0.76 17.92
N GLU A 202 10.28 0.23 18.53
CA GLU A 202 9.82 1.62 18.43
C GLU A 202 10.06 2.14 16.99
N PRO A 203 9.11 2.87 16.38
CA PRO A 203 9.31 3.49 15.08
C PRO A 203 10.35 4.62 15.16
N LEU A 204 10.85 5.08 14.01
CA LEU A 204 11.84 6.15 13.89
C LEU A 204 13.18 5.82 14.60
N THR A 205 13.53 4.53 14.66
CA THR A 205 14.74 4.02 15.32
C THR A 205 15.64 3.24 14.37
N GLU A 206 16.82 2.88 14.84
CA GLU A 206 17.85 2.12 14.11
C GLU A 206 18.15 2.73 12.74
N ILE A 207 18.46 4.03 12.75
CA ILE A 207 18.75 4.82 11.56
C ILE A 207 20.06 4.34 10.94
N GLU A 208 20.04 4.12 9.62
CA GLU A 208 21.23 3.79 8.85
C GLU A 208 21.30 4.60 7.56
N GLU A 209 22.50 4.78 7.04
CA GLU A 209 22.72 5.36 5.73
C GLU A 209 22.37 4.35 4.65
N PHE A 210 21.56 4.78 3.67
CA PHE A 210 21.19 3.96 2.53
C PHE A 210 21.67 4.60 1.22
N LYS A 211 22.34 3.80 0.39
CA LYS A 211 22.85 4.22 -0.91
C LYS A 211 22.13 3.48 -2.03
N ILE A 212 21.65 4.22 -3.01
CA ILE A 212 21.03 3.68 -4.20
C ILE A 212 21.37 4.58 -5.40
N PRO A 213 21.58 4.03 -6.59
CA PRO A 213 21.88 4.84 -7.78
C PRO A 213 20.86 5.94 -8.00
N GLY A 214 21.35 7.15 -8.35
CA GLY A 214 20.52 8.32 -8.58
C GLY A 214 20.24 9.19 -7.35
N PHE A 215 20.66 8.76 -6.16
CA PHE A 215 20.57 9.53 -4.92
C PHE A 215 21.96 9.68 -4.28
N SER A 216 22.26 10.87 -3.74
CA SER A 216 23.53 11.09 -3.06
C SER A 216 23.63 10.31 -1.74
N LYS A 217 22.55 10.32 -0.98
CA LYS A 217 22.39 9.68 0.33
C LYS A 217 20.93 9.69 0.74
N LEU A 218 20.49 8.61 1.39
CA LEU A 218 19.19 8.52 2.06
C LEU A 218 19.39 8.00 3.49
N GLU A 219 18.42 8.25 4.36
CA GLU A 219 18.31 7.64 5.68
C GLU A 219 17.25 6.54 5.62
N ALA A 220 17.54 5.38 6.20
CA ALA A 220 16.63 4.27 6.39
C ALA A 220 16.35 4.07 7.88
N PHE A 221 15.09 3.96 8.27
CA PHE A 221 14.68 3.78 9.66
C PHE A 221 13.36 3.01 9.73
N HIS A 222 13.13 2.33 10.86
CA HIS A 222 11.94 1.51 11.03
C HIS A 222 10.67 2.33 11.11
N THR A 223 9.64 1.88 10.38
CA THR A 223 8.27 2.36 10.48
C THR A 223 7.29 1.20 10.60
N SER A 224 6.05 1.49 10.99
CA SER A 224 5.03 0.45 11.16
C SER A 224 4.42 0.02 9.83
N GLY A 225 4.17 -1.28 9.68
CA GLY A 225 3.25 -1.83 8.67
C GLY A 225 3.90 -2.54 7.49
N GLY A 226 5.08 -2.14 7.04
CA GLY A 226 5.65 -2.53 5.74
C GLY A 226 5.93 -4.02 5.51
N THR A 227 6.06 -4.82 6.57
CA THR A 227 6.30 -6.28 6.45
C THR A 227 5.03 -7.12 6.31
N SER A 228 3.85 -6.58 6.68
CA SER A 228 2.56 -7.30 6.67
C SER A 228 2.65 -8.71 7.27
N THR A 229 2.39 -9.75 6.48
CA THR A 229 2.35 -11.16 6.89
C THR A 229 3.65 -11.93 6.67
N MET A 230 4.66 -11.31 6.03
CA MET A 230 5.91 -12.00 5.71
C MET A 230 6.66 -12.56 6.92
N PRO A 231 6.73 -11.88 8.08
CA PRO A 231 7.37 -12.44 9.28
C PRO A 231 6.76 -13.75 9.73
N GLU A 232 5.44 -13.90 9.62
CA GLU A 232 4.74 -15.13 9.97
C GLU A 232 4.87 -16.21 8.89
N THR A 233 4.79 -15.79 7.62
CA THR A 233 4.90 -16.71 6.47
C THR A 233 6.27 -17.34 6.41
N PHE A 234 7.34 -16.58 6.61
CA PHE A 234 8.71 -17.03 6.44
C PHE A 234 9.49 -17.27 7.74
N GLY A 235 8.94 -16.91 8.91
CA GLY A 235 9.66 -16.85 10.17
C GLY A 235 10.39 -18.13 10.63
N LYS A 236 10.05 -19.30 10.06
CA LYS A 236 10.79 -20.55 10.29
C LYS A 236 12.02 -20.69 9.39
N ASN A 237 12.11 -19.90 8.33
CA ASN A 237 13.07 -20.02 7.25
C ASN A 237 14.01 -18.82 7.12
N ILE A 238 13.79 -17.78 7.93
CA ILE A 238 14.62 -16.56 7.93
C ILE A 238 14.98 -16.13 9.34
N GLY A 239 16.19 -15.59 9.50
CA GLY A 239 16.66 -15.03 10.77
C GLY A 239 16.09 -13.64 11.04
N GLU A 240 16.03 -12.80 10.02
CA GLU A 240 15.57 -11.42 10.10
C GLU A 240 14.54 -11.10 9.00
N CYS A 241 13.53 -10.31 9.34
CA CYS A 241 12.61 -9.70 8.39
C CYS A 241 12.19 -8.34 8.90
N PHE A 242 12.48 -7.30 8.13
CA PHE A 242 12.08 -5.95 8.49
C PHE A 242 11.81 -5.08 7.27
N GLU A 243 11.13 -3.97 7.51
CA GLU A 243 11.00 -2.85 6.59
C GLU A 243 11.61 -1.60 7.22
N LYS A 244 12.29 -0.79 6.41
CA LYS A 244 12.74 0.55 6.74
C LYS A 244 12.29 1.55 5.69
N THR A 245 11.72 2.64 6.17
CA THR A 245 11.34 3.78 5.32
C THR A 245 12.56 4.61 4.95
N LEU A 246 12.63 4.99 3.67
CA LEU A 246 13.68 5.85 3.14
C LEU A 246 13.23 7.31 3.10
N ARG A 247 14.08 8.22 3.59
CA ARG A 247 13.88 9.67 3.51
C ARG A 247 15.21 10.38 3.24
N TYR A 248 15.14 11.66 2.88
CA TYR A 248 16.31 12.51 2.79
C TYR A 248 16.92 12.76 4.18
N PRO A 249 18.26 12.98 4.27
CA PRO A 249 18.96 13.15 5.54
C PRO A 249 18.39 14.28 6.40
N GLY A 250 18.21 14.02 7.69
CA GLY A 250 17.67 14.97 8.67
C GLY A 250 16.15 14.88 8.88
N HIS A 251 15.41 14.24 7.97
CA HIS A 251 13.96 14.10 8.12
C HIS A 251 13.57 13.35 9.39
N VAL A 252 14.23 12.20 9.63
CA VAL A 252 13.87 11.36 10.78
C VAL A 252 14.09 12.07 12.11
N GLN A 253 15.14 12.89 12.26
CA GLN A 253 15.40 13.63 13.50
C GLN A 253 14.32 14.66 13.79
N MET A 254 13.85 15.38 12.76
CA MET A 254 12.77 16.34 12.91
C MET A 254 11.48 15.66 13.32
N ILE A 255 11.10 14.57 12.65
CA ILE A 255 9.88 13.81 12.97
C ILE A 255 10.01 13.16 14.37
N ARG A 256 11.18 12.64 14.72
CA ARG A 256 11.45 12.08 16.06
C ARG A 256 11.22 13.13 17.16
N SER A 257 11.64 14.36 16.95
CA SER A 257 11.41 15.45 17.92
C SER A 257 9.92 15.70 18.14
N LEU A 258 9.10 15.64 17.09
CA LEU A 258 7.64 15.78 17.18
C LEU A 258 7.00 14.57 17.90
N TYR A 259 7.51 13.37 17.64
CA TYR A 259 7.09 12.15 18.31
C TYR A 259 7.38 12.20 19.82
N ASP A 260 8.59 12.56 20.20
CA ASP A 260 9.02 12.63 21.61
C ASP A 260 8.27 13.72 22.39
N LEU A 261 7.86 14.81 21.73
CA LEU A 261 6.95 15.81 22.30
C LEU A 261 5.51 15.29 22.49
N GLY A 262 5.18 14.09 21.99
CA GLY A 262 3.86 13.48 22.10
C GLY A 262 2.82 14.04 21.12
N LEU A 263 3.23 14.71 20.03
CA LEU A 263 2.32 15.31 19.06
C LEU A 263 1.55 14.28 18.24
N PHE A 264 1.97 13.01 18.22
CA PHE A 264 1.25 11.92 17.57
C PHE A 264 0.31 11.14 18.50
N SER A 265 0.17 11.57 19.78
CA SER A 265 -0.71 10.92 20.76
C SER A 265 -2.20 11.11 20.41
N LYS A 266 -2.95 9.99 20.51
CA LYS A 266 -4.42 9.97 20.41
C LYS A 266 -5.12 10.36 21.72
N GLU A 267 -4.37 10.42 22.84
CA GLU A 267 -4.89 10.77 24.14
C GLU A 267 -5.28 12.25 24.19
N LYS A 268 -6.53 12.50 24.56
CA LYS A 268 -7.04 13.87 24.67
C LYS A 268 -6.40 14.60 25.84
N ARG A 269 -6.03 15.85 25.61
CA ARG A 269 -5.51 16.79 26.62
C ARG A 269 -6.39 18.01 26.70
N LYS A 270 -6.65 18.45 27.92
CA LYS A 270 -7.38 19.70 28.16
C LYS A 270 -6.43 20.89 28.05
N ILE A 271 -6.69 21.78 27.10
CA ILE A 271 -5.94 23.02 26.90
C ILE A 271 -6.93 24.17 27.08
N GLY A 272 -6.87 24.84 28.23
CA GLY A 272 -7.87 25.85 28.62
C GLY A 272 -9.26 25.21 28.75
N LYS A 273 -10.20 25.61 27.88
CA LYS A 273 -11.59 25.11 27.86
C LYS A 273 -11.82 24.02 26.80
N VAL A 274 -10.82 23.69 26.01
CA VAL A 274 -10.94 22.75 24.87
C VAL A 274 -10.22 21.42 25.18
N GLU A 275 -10.85 20.32 24.83
CA GLU A 275 -10.21 18.99 24.78
C GLU A 275 -9.77 18.69 23.34
N ILE A 276 -8.48 18.40 23.15
CA ILE A 276 -7.92 18.05 21.84
C ILE A 276 -6.95 16.89 21.97
N ALA A 277 -6.98 15.96 21.01
CA ALA A 277 -5.92 15.00 20.83
C ALA A 277 -4.77 15.68 20.05
N PRO A 278 -3.51 15.66 20.55
CA PRO A 278 -2.37 16.25 19.84
C PRO A 278 -2.27 15.78 18.39
N ARG A 279 -2.51 14.50 18.15
CA ARG A 279 -2.52 13.91 16.79
C ARG A 279 -3.49 14.59 15.83
N ALA A 280 -4.67 15.00 16.28
CA ALA A 280 -5.65 15.66 15.42
C ALA A 280 -5.14 17.02 14.91
N LEU A 281 -4.55 17.82 15.80
CA LEU A 281 -3.89 19.06 15.42
C LEU A 281 -2.69 18.81 14.52
N MET A 282 -1.85 17.81 14.87
CA MET A 282 -0.68 17.48 14.07
C MET A 282 -1.05 17.02 12.66
N SER A 283 -2.12 16.23 12.52
CA SER A 283 -2.64 15.79 11.21
C SER A 283 -3.02 16.99 10.34
N ASP A 284 -3.74 17.95 10.89
CA ASP A 284 -4.16 19.17 10.18
C ASP A 284 -2.95 20.02 9.74
N LEU A 285 -2.00 20.26 10.65
CA LEU A 285 -0.77 20.98 10.33
C LEU A 285 0.10 20.27 9.29
N MET A 286 0.16 18.93 9.32
CA MET A 286 0.89 18.15 8.31
C MET A 286 0.22 18.24 6.93
N VAL A 287 -1.12 18.24 6.87
CA VAL A 287 -1.84 18.44 5.60
C VAL A 287 -1.53 19.82 5.04
N GLU A 288 -1.56 20.86 5.86
CA GLU A 288 -1.23 22.23 5.44
C GLU A 288 0.24 22.33 4.97
N LYS A 289 1.17 21.81 5.78
CA LYS A 289 2.62 22.00 5.53
C LYS A 289 3.18 21.09 4.43
N PHE A 290 2.71 19.85 4.36
CA PHE A 290 3.22 18.83 3.44
C PHE A 290 2.31 18.62 2.24
N GLY A 291 1.16 19.29 2.17
CA GLY A 291 0.33 19.30 0.97
C GLY A 291 1.10 19.87 -0.22
N GLY A 292 0.96 19.26 -1.39
CA GLY A 292 1.66 19.71 -2.60
C GLY A 292 1.40 18.79 -3.78
N ASN A 293 1.86 19.23 -4.95
CA ASN A 293 1.75 18.50 -6.22
C ASN A 293 3.11 18.46 -6.94
N GLU A 294 4.20 18.55 -6.18
CA GLU A 294 5.54 18.47 -6.76
C GLU A 294 5.80 17.06 -7.31
N PRO A 295 6.58 16.92 -8.37
CA PRO A 295 6.95 15.62 -8.90
C PRO A 295 7.63 14.75 -7.83
N ASP A 296 7.10 13.56 -7.63
CA ASP A 296 7.62 12.57 -6.70
C ASP A 296 8.48 11.51 -7.38
N VAL A 297 9.18 10.75 -6.58
CA VAL A 297 9.89 9.52 -6.95
C VAL A 297 9.69 8.50 -5.85
N THR A 298 9.37 7.28 -6.25
CA THR A 298 9.29 6.14 -5.32
C THR A 298 10.50 5.24 -5.52
N VAL A 299 11.18 4.98 -4.43
CA VAL A 299 12.32 4.06 -4.36
C VAL A 299 11.93 2.85 -3.56
N MET A 300 12.21 1.66 -4.07
CA MET A 300 12.03 0.42 -3.33
C MET A 300 13.18 -0.53 -3.64
N ARG A 301 13.74 -1.17 -2.60
CA ARG A 301 14.65 -2.29 -2.72
C ARG A 301 14.23 -3.38 -1.74
N VAL A 302 14.02 -4.58 -2.26
CA VAL A 302 13.73 -5.79 -1.47
C VAL A 302 14.89 -6.73 -1.63
N GLU A 303 15.47 -7.20 -0.53
CA GLU A 303 16.67 -8.02 -0.49
C GLU A 303 16.44 -9.32 0.25
N ALA A 304 16.91 -10.44 -0.30
CA ALA A 304 17.11 -11.69 0.43
C ALA A 304 18.61 -11.96 0.56
N HIS A 305 19.09 -12.05 1.78
CA HIS A 305 20.47 -12.37 2.12
C HIS A 305 20.60 -13.86 2.39
N CYS A 306 21.48 -14.56 1.67
CA CYS A 306 21.63 -16.01 1.77
C CYS A 306 23.08 -16.39 1.48
N ASP A 307 23.74 -17.08 2.42
CA ASP A 307 25.10 -17.63 2.25
C ASP A 307 26.13 -16.62 1.72
N GLY A 308 26.06 -15.38 2.22
CA GLY A 308 26.98 -14.30 1.82
C GLY A 308 26.62 -13.61 0.50
N HIS A 309 25.56 -14.00 -0.16
CA HIS A 309 25.02 -13.36 -1.36
C HIS A 309 23.77 -12.54 -1.06
N VAL A 310 23.49 -11.55 -1.90
CA VAL A 310 22.29 -10.72 -1.83
C VAL A 310 21.54 -10.79 -3.17
N ALA A 311 20.38 -11.40 -3.13
CA ALA A 311 19.41 -11.34 -4.23
C ALA A 311 18.49 -10.14 -3.99
N ALA A 312 18.31 -9.27 -4.96
CA ALA A 312 17.52 -8.07 -4.79
C ALA A 312 16.64 -7.72 -5.99
N PHE A 313 15.46 -7.17 -5.70
CA PHE A 313 14.69 -6.37 -6.65
C PHE A 313 14.81 -4.89 -6.28
N THR A 314 15.04 -4.05 -7.30
CA THR A 314 15.15 -2.60 -7.14
C THR A 314 14.20 -1.89 -8.10
N MET A 315 13.51 -0.87 -7.60
CA MET A 315 12.62 0.01 -8.35
C MET A 315 12.95 1.47 -8.04
N ILE A 316 13.03 2.29 -9.09
CA ILE A 316 13.04 3.74 -9.00
C ILE A 316 12.01 4.25 -10.02
N ASP A 317 10.82 4.56 -9.54
CA ASP A 317 9.72 5.05 -10.37
C ASP A 317 9.54 6.56 -10.15
N LYS A 318 9.22 7.30 -11.20
CA LYS A 318 9.09 8.77 -11.15
C LYS A 318 7.69 9.21 -11.57
N TYR A 319 7.29 10.41 -11.14
CA TYR A 319 6.10 11.09 -11.64
C TYR A 319 6.02 11.01 -13.17
N ASP A 320 4.85 10.67 -13.69
CA ASP A 320 4.58 10.61 -15.12
C ASP A 320 3.80 11.86 -15.58
N PRO A 321 4.45 12.80 -16.28
CA PRO A 321 3.80 14.02 -16.73
C PRO A 321 2.73 13.79 -17.82
N ALA A 322 2.83 12.68 -18.58
CA ALA A 322 1.87 12.38 -19.64
C ALA A 322 0.50 11.98 -19.08
N THR A 323 0.49 11.19 -18.02
CA THR A 323 -0.72 10.72 -17.35
C THR A 323 -1.08 11.55 -16.12
N LYS A 324 -0.19 12.43 -15.67
CA LYS A 324 -0.30 13.17 -14.40
C LYS A 324 -0.44 12.26 -13.18
N GLN A 325 0.07 11.03 -13.29
CA GLN A 325 0.11 10.08 -12.18
C GLN A 325 1.40 10.30 -11.38
N THR A 326 1.27 10.47 -10.07
CA THR A 326 2.45 10.47 -9.20
C THR A 326 3.06 9.07 -9.17
N SER A 327 4.34 8.98 -8.87
CA SER A 327 5.00 7.70 -8.69
C SER A 327 4.31 6.88 -7.60
N MET A 328 4.00 7.50 -6.47
CA MET A 328 3.29 6.83 -5.38
C MET A 328 1.91 6.31 -5.80
N MET A 329 1.16 7.04 -6.63
CA MET A 329 -0.12 6.58 -7.19
C MET A 329 0.08 5.31 -8.03
N ARG A 330 1.06 5.31 -8.92
CA ARG A 330 1.36 4.18 -9.82
C ARG A 330 1.81 2.95 -9.03
N THR A 331 2.76 3.14 -8.13
CA THR A 331 3.41 2.04 -7.39
C THR A 331 2.59 1.51 -6.20
N THR A 332 1.53 2.21 -5.80
CA THR A 332 0.60 1.76 -4.74
C THR A 332 -0.71 1.24 -5.31
N ALA A 333 -1.34 2.00 -6.21
CA ALA A 333 -2.67 1.65 -6.71
C ALA A 333 -2.65 0.57 -7.79
N TRP A 334 -1.63 0.56 -8.65
CA TRP A 334 -1.55 -0.40 -9.75
C TRP A 334 -1.23 -1.83 -9.30
N PRO A 335 -0.34 -2.09 -8.32
CA PRO A 335 -0.20 -3.42 -7.74
C PRO A 335 -1.53 -4.01 -7.26
N ALA A 336 -2.32 -3.21 -6.53
CA ALA A 336 -3.64 -3.65 -6.04
C ALA A 336 -4.63 -3.90 -7.18
N SER A 337 -4.61 -3.05 -8.21
CA SER A 337 -5.39 -3.24 -9.44
C SER A 337 -5.01 -4.55 -10.14
N VAL A 338 -3.71 -4.84 -10.26
CA VAL A 338 -3.20 -6.08 -10.88
C VAL A 338 -3.62 -7.30 -10.06
N VAL A 339 -3.41 -7.31 -8.75
CA VAL A 339 -3.79 -8.43 -7.86
C VAL A 339 -5.29 -8.70 -7.95
N LEU A 340 -6.13 -7.67 -7.91
CA LEU A 340 -7.58 -7.84 -8.06
C LEU A 340 -7.95 -8.43 -9.43
N GLN A 341 -7.37 -7.92 -10.52
CA GLN A 341 -7.60 -8.46 -11.86
C GLN A 341 -7.15 -9.92 -11.98
N MET A 342 -6.00 -10.28 -11.41
CA MET A 342 -5.50 -11.65 -11.37
C MET A 342 -6.42 -12.60 -10.57
N MET A 343 -7.04 -12.13 -9.48
CA MET A 343 -8.05 -12.90 -8.73
C MET A 343 -9.30 -13.15 -9.56
N VAL A 344 -9.80 -12.12 -10.22
CA VAL A 344 -11.02 -12.18 -11.05
C VAL A 344 -10.80 -13.06 -12.28
N ASN A 345 -9.63 -12.97 -12.93
CA ASN A 345 -9.27 -13.81 -14.08
C ASN A 345 -8.95 -15.27 -13.71
N GLY A 346 -8.82 -15.61 -12.43
CA GLY A 346 -8.45 -16.94 -11.98
C GLY A 346 -6.95 -17.24 -12.07
N GLU A 347 -6.10 -16.25 -12.34
CA GLU A 347 -4.64 -16.37 -12.30
C GLU A 347 -4.15 -16.60 -10.86
N ILE A 348 -4.79 -15.94 -9.90
CA ILE A 348 -4.69 -16.29 -8.48
C ILE A 348 -5.81 -17.28 -8.17
N THR A 349 -5.43 -18.55 -8.00
CA THR A 349 -6.39 -19.66 -7.81
C THR A 349 -6.86 -19.78 -6.35
N LYS A 350 -6.11 -19.23 -5.40
CA LYS A 350 -6.46 -19.24 -3.97
C LYS A 350 -7.83 -18.58 -3.75
N ARG A 351 -8.67 -19.25 -2.98
CA ARG A 351 -9.94 -18.71 -2.46
C ARG A 351 -9.85 -18.66 -0.94
N GLY A 352 -10.46 -17.65 -0.33
CA GLY A 352 -10.22 -17.27 1.04
C GLY A 352 -9.22 -16.14 1.12
N SER A 353 -8.42 -16.08 2.18
CA SER A 353 -7.37 -15.08 2.36
C SER A 353 -6.20 -15.33 1.43
N VAL A 354 -5.84 -14.31 0.66
CA VAL A 354 -4.73 -14.31 -0.30
C VAL A 354 -3.54 -13.59 0.36
N PHE A 355 -2.42 -14.28 0.47
CA PHE A 355 -1.16 -13.74 0.96
C PHE A 355 -0.28 -13.41 -0.25
N GLN A 356 0.10 -12.16 -0.43
CA GLN A 356 0.79 -11.70 -1.64
C GLN A 356 2.12 -12.44 -1.85
N GLU A 357 2.88 -12.65 -0.79
CA GLU A 357 4.20 -13.32 -0.82
C GLU A 357 4.13 -14.81 -1.18
N ARG A 358 2.94 -15.41 -1.11
CA ARG A 358 2.77 -16.85 -1.32
C ARG A 358 1.83 -17.20 -2.47
N ASP A 359 0.72 -16.45 -2.58
CA ASP A 359 -0.41 -16.86 -3.41
C ASP A 359 -0.49 -16.08 -4.73
N VAL A 360 0.27 -14.96 -4.86
CA VAL A 360 0.36 -14.20 -6.12
C VAL A 360 1.44 -14.79 -7.01
N PRO A 361 1.12 -15.18 -8.26
CA PRO A 361 2.12 -15.64 -9.23
C PRO A 361 3.09 -14.52 -9.61
N ALA A 362 4.25 -14.49 -8.97
CA ALA A 362 5.18 -13.35 -9.01
C ALA A 362 5.64 -13.01 -10.43
N GLN A 363 5.97 -13.98 -11.27
CA GLN A 363 6.42 -13.70 -12.65
C GLN A 363 5.32 -13.03 -13.49
N GLN A 364 4.06 -13.46 -13.33
CA GLN A 364 2.94 -12.85 -14.02
C GLN A 364 2.70 -11.43 -13.50
N PHE A 365 2.79 -11.22 -12.18
CA PHE A 365 2.70 -9.91 -11.56
C PHE A 365 3.80 -8.97 -12.06
N LEU A 366 5.07 -9.41 -12.13
CA LEU A 366 6.19 -8.65 -12.66
C LEU A 366 5.95 -8.23 -14.12
N ASN A 367 5.46 -9.15 -14.95
CA ASN A 367 5.13 -8.88 -16.35
C ASN A 367 4.02 -7.82 -16.46
N GLU A 368 2.98 -7.89 -15.62
CA GLU A 368 1.89 -6.91 -15.59
C GLU A 368 2.39 -5.54 -15.12
N MET A 369 3.31 -5.46 -14.15
CA MET A 369 3.90 -4.20 -13.70
C MET A 369 4.80 -3.58 -14.78
N SER A 370 5.67 -4.37 -15.42
CA SER A 370 6.52 -3.91 -16.52
C SER A 370 5.69 -3.42 -17.73
N ALA A 371 4.62 -4.14 -18.09
CA ALA A 371 3.68 -3.70 -19.13
C ALA A 371 3.01 -2.34 -18.84
N ARG A 372 3.00 -1.93 -17.58
CA ARG A 372 2.52 -0.63 -17.08
C ARG A 372 3.62 0.42 -16.98
N GLY A 373 4.86 0.06 -17.32
CA GLY A 373 6.02 0.93 -17.22
C GLY A 373 6.54 1.12 -15.80
N VAL A 374 6.23 0.20 -14.88
CA VAL A 374 6.86 0.13 -13.56
C VAL A 374 7.94 -0.94 -13.63
N GLU A 375 9.18 -0.47 -13.75
CA GLU A 375 10.34 -1.35 -13.98
C GLU A 375 10.95 -1.83 -12.67
N LEU A 376 11.18 -3.13 -12.57
CA LEU A 376 11.75 -3.82 -11.43
C LEU A 376 13.00 -4.57 -11.90
N SER A 377 14.18 -4.06 -11.56
CA SER A 377 15.45 -4.72 -11.88
C SER A 377 15.80 -5.77 -10.84
N TYR A 378 16.30 -6.92 -11.29
CA TYR A 378 16.81 -7.98 -10.43
C TYR A 378 18.34 -8.00 -10.47
N SER A 379 18.97 -8.16 -9.29
CA SER A 379 20.41 -8.40 -9.17
C SER A 379 20.69 -9.57 -8.20
N MET A 380 21.86 -10.17 -8.36
CA MET A 380 22.46 -11.12 -7.43
C MET A 380 23.91 -10.67 -7.22
N GLU A 381 24.26 -10.32 -6.02
CA GLU A 381 25.57 -9.78 -5.61
C GLU A 381 26.31 -10.73 -4.66
#